data_653122f94311a75c234a3a321d733ec2
#
_entry.id   653122f94311a75c234a3a321d733ec2
#
_cell.length_a   1.000
_cell.length_b   1.000
_cell.length_c   1.000
_cell.angle_alpha   90.00
_cell.angle_beta   90.00
_cell.angle_gamma   90.00
#
_symmetry.space_group_name_H-M   'P 1'
#
loop_
_entity.id
_entity.type
_entity.pdbx_description
1 polymer ?
#
loop_
_entity_poly.entity_id
_entity_poly.type
_entity_poly.pdbx_seq_one_letter_code
_entity_poly.pdbx_strand_id
1 'polypeptide(L)'
;MTTAMGSAGARDLRTLSPAECFDLLEAGGVGRVGFAAADGIMILPVNFAVTRKTIVFRTAPDTLLAVYADGRVSFQADHLDEAVRAGWSVLVHGHAHKVTDEREVKRLEERTNLEPWAAGSRDVYVRITPARISGRRL
;
A
#
# COMPACT_ATOMS: atom_id res chain seq x y z
N MET A 1 20.36 3.34 -10.54
CA MET A 1 20.69 2.68 -10.44
C MET A 1 21.17 1.81 -10.61
N THR A 2 21.37 1.38 -10.56
CA THR A 2 21.82 0.59 -10.68
C THR A 2 22.22 -0.31 -10.69
N THR A 3 22.15 -0.46 -10.83
CA THR A 3 22.56 -1.44 -10.77
C THR A 3 23.60 -2.02 -10.74
N ALA A 4 24.26 -1.70 -10.37
CA ALA A 4 25.45 -2.41 -10.52
C ALA A 4 25.43 -3.63 -9.79
N MET A 5 24.54 -4.19 -10.03
CA MET A 5 24.16 -5.37 -9.33
C MET A 5 24.89 -6.58 -9.80
N GLY A 6 25.73 -6.42 -10.78
CA GLY A 6 26.37 -7.54 -11.37
C GLY A 6 27.49 -8.19 -10.59
N SER A 7 27.69 -7.85 -9.35
CA SER A 7 28.74 -8.49 -8.57
C SER A 7 28.50 -9.98 -8.40
N ALA A 8 29.55 -10.72 -8.23
CA ALA A 8 29.48 -12.16 -8.00
C ALA A 8 28.59 -12.46 -6.78
N GLY A 9 27.68 -13.37 -6.93
CA GLY A 9 26.75 -13.73 -5.88
C GLY A 9 25.50 -12.88 -5.81
N ALA A 10 25.43 -11.80 -6.57
CA ALA A 10 24.22 -11.01 -6.65
C ALA A 10 23.17 -11.77 -7.45
N ARG A 11 21.93 -11.66 -7.03
CA ARG A 11 20.80 -12.21 -7.77
C ARG A 11 20.26 -11.15 -8.73
N ASP A 12 19.82 -11.60 -9.88
CA ASP A 12 19.17 -10.71 -10.81
C ASP A 12 17.83 -10.28 -10.28
N LEU A 13 17.56 -8.99 -10.37
CA LEU A 13 16.24 -8.47 -10.05
C LEU A 13 15.31 -8.74 -11.22
N ARG A 14 14.21 -9.38 -10.94
CA ARG A 14 13.19 -9.65 -11.94
C ARG A 14 12.07 -8.64 -11.84
N THR A 15 11.77 -8.00 -12.95
CA THR A 15 10.63 -7.09 -13.04
C THR A 15 9.33 -7.90 -13.03
N LEU A 16 8.38 -7.44 -12.23
CA LEU A 16 7.07 -8.08 -12.13
C LEU A 16 6.07 -7.39 -13.04
N SER A 17 5.14 -8.18 -13.58
CA SER A 17 4.00 -7.62 -14.30
C SER A 17 3.02 -6.99 -13.31
N PRO A 18 2.11 -6.12 -13.77
CA PRO A 18 1.06 -5.60 -12.91
C PRO A 18 0.23 -6.70 -12.25
N ALA A 19 -0.11 -7.75 -12.97
CA ALA A 19 -0.88 -8.86 -12.41
C ALA A 19 -0.11 -9.56 -11.29
N GLU A 20 1.17 -9.82 -11.48
CA GLU A 20 2.02 -10.40 -10.45
C GLU A 20 2.11 -9.50 -9.21
N CYS A 21 2.19 -8.18 -9.43
CA CYS A 21 2.20 -7.22 -8.32
C CYS A 21 0.92 -7.31 -7.49
N PHE A 22 -0.23 -7.32 -8.13
CA PHE A 22 -1.50 -7.44 -7.40
C PHE A 22 -1.62 -8.77 -6.68
N ASP A 23 -1.16 -9.86 -7.29
CA ASP A 23 -1.16 -11.16 -6.63
C ASP A 23 -0.34 -11.14 -5.34
N LEU A 24 0.80 -10.48 -5.36
CA LEU A 24 1.64 -10.37 -4.17
C LEU A 24 1.00 -9.50 -3.09
N LEU A 25 0.27 -8.46 -3.47
CA LEU A 25 -0.40 -7.58 -2.52
C LEU A 25 -1.65 -8.21 -1.92
N GLU A 26 -2.18 -9.25 -2.54
CA GLU A 26 -3.46 -9.86 -2.15
C GLU A 26 -3.48 -10.36 -0.70
N ALA A 27 -2.35 -10.81 -0.20
CA ALA A 27 -2.24 -11.27 1.18
C ALA A 27 -2.47 -10.16 2.20
N GLY A 28 -2.34 -8.89 1.78
CA GLY A 28 -2.44 -7.77 2.69
C GLY A 28 -1.23 -7.68 3.61
N GLY A 29 -1.39 -6.99 4.70
CA GLY A 29 -0.34 -6.81 5.69
C GLY A 29 -0.02 -5.35 5.90
N VAL A 30 1.25 -5.05 6.13
CA VAL A 30 1.71 -3.70 6.36
C VAL A 30 2.35 -3.14 5.09
N GLY A 31 1.87 -1.98 4.68
CA GLY A 31 2.48 -1.19 3.63
C GLY A 31 2.77 0.21 4.14
N ARG A 32 3.20 1.06 3.25
CA ARG A 32 3.52 2.45 3.58
C ARG A 32 2.89 3.37 2.56
N VAL A 33 2.29 4.45 3.06
CA VAL A 33 1.71 5.49 2.20
C VAL A 33 2.59 6.72 2.29
N GLY A 34 3.00 7.22 1.13
CA GLY A 34 3.75 8.45 0.99
C GLY A 34 2.86 9.54 0.41
N PHE A 35 2.86 10.71 1.04
CA PHE A 35 2.02 11.82 0.61
C PHE A 35 2.65 13.15 1.01
N ALA A 36 2.24 14.21 0.33
CA ALA A 36 2.73 15.54 0.62
C ALA A 36 1.89 16.15 1.76
N ALA A 37 2.56 16.60 2.80
CA ALA A 37 1.98 17.32 3.92
C ALA A 37 2.58 18.73 3.97
N ALA A 38 2.09 19.55 4.91
CA ALA A 38 2.52 20.95 5.00
C ALA A 38 4.04 21.11 5.18
N ASP A 39 4.64 20.20 5.96
CA ASP A 39 6.07 20.30 6.30
C ASP A 39 6.96 19.41 5.42
N GLY A 40 6.42 18.80 4.40
CA GLY A 40 7.20 17.94 3.53
C GLY A 40 6.48 16.63 3.24
N ILE A 41 7.22 15.67 2.72
CA ILE A 41 6.67 14.37 2.37
C ILE A 41 6.65 13.48 3.60
N MET A 42 5.50 12.90 3.87
CA MET A 42 5.30 11.95 4.97
C MET A 42 5.25 10.54 4.43
N ILE A 43 5.78 9.60 5.18
CA ILE A 43 5.69 8.17 4.86
C ILE A 43 5.23 7.48 6.15
N LEU A 44 4.06 6.87 6.10
CA LEU A 44 3.45 6.26 7.28
C LEU A 44 3.03 4.83 7.00
N PRO A 45 3.20 3.93 8.00
CA PRO A 45 2.76 2.54 7.86
C PRO A 45 1.24 2.44 7.97
N VAL A 46 0.68 1.53 7.21
CA VAL A 46 -0.76 1.21 7.25
C VAL A 46 -0.95 -0.29 7.10
N ASN A 47 -1.98 -0.80 7.74
CA ASN A 47 -2.48 -2.14 7.42
C ASN A 47 -3.41 -2.00 6.23
N PHE A 48 -3.19 -2.78 5.21
CA PHE A 48 -3.93 -2.64 3.96
C PHE A 48 -4.58 -3.95 3.52
N ALA A 49 -5.55 -3.82 2.65
CA ALA A 49 -6.15 -4.93 1.93
C ALA A 49 -6.32 -4.52 0.47
N VAL A 50 -6.46 -5.49 -0.40
CA VAL A 50 -6.70 -5.26 -1.82
C VAL A 50 -8.13 -5.66 -2.14
N THR A 51 -8.86 -4.77 -2.80
CA THR A 51 -10.18 -5.06 -3.31
C THR A 51 -10.31 -4.49 -4.71
N ARG A 52 -10.71 -5.31 -5.68
CA ARG A 52 -10.93 -4.86 -7.05
C ARG A 52 -9.75 -4.07 -7.63
N LYS A 53 -8.53 -4.56 -7.37
CA LYS A 53 -7.30 -3.92 -7.84
C LYS A 53 -7.13 -2.50 -7.30
N THR A 54 -7.66 -2.22 -6.12
CA THR A 54 -7.38 -1.00 -5.38
C THR A 54 -6.83 -1.37 -4.02
N ILE A 55 -6.11 -0.44 -3.41
CA ILE A 55 -5.56 -0.62 -2.07
C ILE A 55 -6.44 0.13 -1.09
N VAL A 56 -6.83 -0.53 -0.01
CA VAL A 56 -7.71 0.05 1.00
C VAL A 56 -7.04 -0.05 2.36
N PHE A 57 -7.15 0.99 3.15
CA PHE A 57 -6.72 0.96 4.55
C PHE A 57 -7.71 1.75 5.41
N ARG A 58 -7.63 1.55 6.73
CA ARG A 58 -8.44 2.29 7.70
C ARG A 58 -7.53 3.22 8.50
N THR A 59 -8.04 4.38 8.85
CA THR A 59 -7.32 5.31 9.71
C THR A 59 -8.31 6.11 10.54
N ALA A 60 -7.86 6.61 11.68
CA ALA A 60 -8.70 7.50 12.49
C ALA A 60 -8.91 8.82 11.76
N PRO A 61 -10.08 9.46 11.90
CA PRO A 61 -10.43 10.63 11.10
C PRO A 61 -9.58 11.86 11.36
N ASP A 62 -8.92 11.93 12.50
CA ASP A 62 -8.10 13.07 12.88
C ASP A 62 -6.60 12.86 12.64
N THR A 63 -6.23 11.79 11.96
CA THR A 63 -4.82 11.53 11.65
C THR A 63 -4.36 12.32 10.43
N LEU A 64 -3.03 12.44 10.29
CA LEU A 64 -2.44 13.03 9.09
C LEU A 64 -2.87 12.29 7.83
N LEU A 65 -2.97 10.95 7.92
CA LEU A 65 -3.45 10.15 6.79
C LEU A 65 -4.85 10.55 6.35
N ALA A 66 -5.75 10.76 7.31
CA ALA A 66 -7.12 11.14 6.97
C ALA A 66 -7.20 12.56 6.37
N VAL A 67 -6.31 13.44 6.80
CA VAL A 67 -6.32 14.84 6.38
C VAL A 67 -5.65 15.03 5.02
N TYR A 68 -4.50 14.40 4.82
CA TYR A 68 -3.66 14.66 3.65
C TYR A 68 -3.70 13.55 2.60
N ALA A 69 -4.18 12.36 2.94
CA ALA A 69 -4.27 11.28 1.98
C ALA A 69 -5.52 11.42 1.11
N ASP A 70 -5.61 12.53 0.42
CA ASP A 70 -6.67 12.82 -0.52
C ASP A 70 -5.99 13.46 -1.73
N GLY A 71 -5.91 12.71 -2.81
CA GLY A 71 -5.18 13.12 -3.99
C GLY A 71 -4.02 12.19 -4.30
N ARG A 72 -2.94 12.73 -4.83
CA ARG A 72 -1.80 11.93 -5.28
C ARG A 72 -1.02 11.35 -4.10
N VAL A 73 -0.83 10.05 -4.13
CA VAL A 73 -0.06 9.34 -3.12
C VAL A 73 0.79 8.27 -3.79
N SER A 74 1.77 7.78 -3.03
CA SER A 74 2.48 6.56 -3.37
C SER A 74 2.25 5.55 -2.28
N PHE A 75 2.20 4.29 -2.65
CA PHE A 75 2.05 3.18 -1.71
C PHE A 75 3.12 2.15 -2.00
N GLN A 76 3.72 1.57 -0.97
CA GLN A 76 4.75 0.57 -1.12
C GLN A 76 4.52 -0.56 -0.12
N ALA A 77 4.66 -1.78 -0.60
CA ALA A 77 4.70 -2.95 0.28
C ALA A 77 5.80 -3.87 -0.19
N ASP A 78 6.35 -4.63 0.75
CA ASP A 78 7.38 -5.59 0.42
C ASP A 78 7.34 -6.78 1.38
N HIS A 79 8.06 -7.79 1.00
CA HIS A 79 8.35 -8.91 1.87
C HIS A 79 9.80 -9.31 1.60
N LEU A 80 10.65 -9.11 2.59
CA LEU A 80 12.08 -9.37 2.47
C LEU A 80 12.48 -10.44 3.48
N ASP A 81 13.10 -11.49 2.99
CA ASP A 81 13.65 -12.54 3.81
C ASP A 81 15.17 -12.42 3.77
N GLU A 82 15.74 -11.84 4.81
CA GLU A 82 17.18 -11.58 4.87
C GLU A 82 18.00 -12.87 4.93
N ALA A 83 17.44 -13.90 5.52
CA ALA A 83 18.16 -15.18 5.68
C ALA A 83 18.49 -15.82 4.34
N VAL A 84 17.56 -15.77 3.40
CA VAL A 84 17.75 -16.32 2.06
C VAL A 84 17.99 -15.27 1.00
N ARG A 85 18.02 -14.00 1.40
CA ARG A 85 18.21 -12.86 0.51
C ARG A 85 17.24 -12.87 -0.67
N ALA A 86 15.99 -13.16 -0.36
CA ALA A 86 14.92 -13.21 -1.35
C ALA A 86 13.80 -12.29 -0.91
N GLY A 87 12.98 -11.90 -1.84
CA GLY A 87 11.84 -11.08 -1.52
C GLY A 87 11.27 -10.37 -2.73
N TRP A 88 10.31 -9.51 -2.46
CA TRP A 88 9.68 -8.70 -3.48
C TRP A 88 9.34 -7.32 -2.92
N SER A 89 9.19 -6.37 -3.83
CA SER A 89 8.75 -5.02 -3.50
C SER A 89 7.80 -4.54 -4.59
N VAL A 90 6.71 -3.91 -4.18
CA VAL A 90 5.71 -3.36 -5.09
C VAL A 90 5.51 -1.88 -4.76
N LEU A 91 5.50 -1.06 -5.79
CA LEU A 91 5.28 0.38 -5.69
C LEU A 91 4.05 0.76 -6.51
N VAL A 92 3.17 1.52 -5.90
CA VAL A 92 1.96 2.02 -6.54
C VAL A 92 1.98 3.54 -6.50
N HIS A 93 1.75 4.16 -7.64
CA HIS A 93 1.44 5.58 -7.71
C HIS A 93 -0.04 5.70 -8.06
N GLY A 94 -0.78 6.48 -7.30
CA GLY A 94 -2.21 6.57 -7.53
C GLY A 94 -2.85 7.74 -6.82
N HIS A 95 -4.15 7.66 -6.74
CA HIS A 95 -4.97 8.67 -6.08
C HIS A 95 -5.69 8.06 -4.90
N ALA A 96 -5.59 8.72 -3.76
CA ALA A 96 -6.30 8.32 -2.55
C ALA A 96 -7.56 9.17 -2.39
N HIS A 97 -8.59 8.57 -1.86
CA HIS A 97 -9.80 9.29 -1.47
C HIS A 97 -10.48 8.56 -0.33
N LYS A 98 -11.17 9.32 0.49
CA LYS A 98 -11.97 8.74 1.57
C LYS A 98 -13.19 8.07 0.96
N VAL A 99 -13.53 6.90 1.49
CA VAL A 99 -14.75 6.21 1.08
C VAL A 99 -15.87 6.72 1.96
N THR A 100 -16.81 7.44 1.37
CA THR A 100 -17.92 8.08 2.08
C THR A 100 -19.26 7.43 1.83
N ASP A 101 -19.40 6.66 0.76
CA ASP A 101 -20.63 5.94 0.45
C ASP A 101 -20.83 4.82 1.49
N GLU A 102 -21.95 4.88 2.19
CA GLU A 102 -22.27 3.93 3.24
C GLU A 102 -22.33 2.49 2.77
N ARG A 103 -22.78 2.25 1.55
CA ARG A 103 -22.82 0.90 0.97
C ARG A 103 -21.42 0.38 0.71
N GLU A 104 -20.55 1.25 0.24
CA GLU A 104 -19.16 0.87 -0.02
C GLU A 104 -18.43 0.60 1.29
N VAL A 105 -18.62 1.44 2.29
CA VAL A 105 -18.05 1.23 3.62
C VAL A 105 -18.47 -0.13 4.16
N LYS A 106 -19.74 -0.45 4.06
CA LYS A 106 -20.27 -1.73 4.54
C LYS A 106 -19.64 -2.90 3.79
N ARG A 107 -19.47 -2.79 2.49
CA ARG A 107 -18.79 -3.82 1.71
C ARG A 107 -17.36 -4.02 2.16
N LEU A 108 -16.65 -2.94 2.43
CA LEU A 108 -15.27 -3.02 2.92
C LEU A 108 -15.20 -3.67 4.29
N GLU A 109 -16.12 -3.34 5.18
CA GLU A 109 -16.21 -4.00 6.49
C GLU A 109 -16.41 -5.51 6.37
N GLU A 110 -17.23 -5.93 5.41
CA GLU A 110 -17.54 -7.34 5.21
C GLU A 110 -16.44 -8.09 4.47
N ARG A 111 -15.72 -7.44 3.54
CA ARG A 111 -14.77 -8.09 2.64
C ARG A 111 -13.31 -7.95 3.04
N THR A 112 -13.02 -7.07 3.98
CA THR A 112 -11.65 -6.90 4.46
C THR A 112 -11.59 -7.25 5.93
N ASN A 113 -10.42 -7.67 6.39
CA ASN A 113 -10.19 -7.96 7.80
C ASN A 113 -9.39 -6.84 8.45
N LEU A 114 -9.58 -5.62 7.95
CA LEU A 114 -8.89 -4.47 8.50
C LEU A 114 -9.43 -4.13 9.88
N GLU A 115 -8.55 -4.19 10.87
CA GLU A 115 -8.92 -3.90 12.24
C GLU A 115 -9.22 -2.42 12.42
N PRO A 116 -10.17 -2.05 13.31
CA PRO A 116 -10.34 -0.66 13.68
C PRO A 116 -9.05 -0.08 14.25
N TRP A 117 -8.83 1.20 14.02
CA TRP A 117 -7.67 1.88 14.58
C TRP A 117 -7.65 1.79 16.12
N ALA A 118 -8.82 1.91 16.72
CA ALA A 118 -9.01 1.71 18.14
C ALA A 118 -10.44 1.22 18.39
N ALA A 119 -10.65 0.53 19.49
CA ALA A 119 -11.98 0.04 19.85
C ALA A 119 -12.96 1.21 19.94
N GLY A 120 -14.10 1.09 19.26
CA GLY A 120 -15.15 2.10 19.26
C GLY A 120 -14.86 3.32 18.40
N SER A 121 -13.75 3.35 17.69
CA SER A 121 -13.42 4.48 16.83
C SER A 121 -14.31 4.50 15.58
N ARG A 122 -14.55 5.69 15.07
CA ARG A 122 -15.22 5.89 13.78
C ARG A 122 -14.16 6.07 12.72
N ASP A 123 -13.52 4.99 12.38
CA ASP A 123 -12.47 5.05 11.37
C ASP A 123 -13.03 5.41 10.00
N VAL A 124 -12.18 6.02 9.21
CA VAL A 124 -12.47 6.24 7.81
C VAL A 124 -11.71 5.21 6.98
N TYR A 125 -12.32 4.75 5.91
CA TYR A 125 -11.66 3.95 4.90
C TYR A 125 -11.10 4.88 3.84
N VAL A 126 -9.87 4.61 3.43
CA VAL A 126 -9.22 5.31 2.34
C VAL A 126 -8.93 4.31 1.24
N ARG A 127 -9.27 4.66 0.03
CA ARG A 127 -9.01 3.84 -1.15
C ARG A 127 -7.97 4.51 -2.03
N ILE A 128 -6.97 3.75 -2.42
CA ILE A 128 -5.99 4.20 -3.41
C ILE A 128 -6.30 3.49 -4.71
N THR A 129 -6.60 4.28 -5.73
CA THR A 129 -6.80 3.78 -7.09
C THR A 129 -5.48 3.91 -7.82
N PRO A 130 -4.86 2.80 -8.21
CA PRO A 130 -3.57 2.85 -8.87
C PRO A 130 -3.65 3.49 -10.25
N ALA A 131 -2.72 4.41 -10.53
CA ALA A 131 -2.46 4.89 -11.88
C ALA A 131 -1.32 4.09 -12.50
N ARG A 132 -0.32 3.72 -11.70
CA ARG A 132 0.77 2.85 -12.11
C ARG A 132 1.13 1.91 -10.98
N ILE A 133 1.49 0.70 -11.36
CA ILE A 133 2.00 -0.30 -10.42
C ILE A 133 3.23 -0.94 -11.01
N SER A 134 4.25 -1.11 -10.18
CA SER A 134 5.48 -1.77 -10.58
C SER A 134 6.02 -2.60 -9.44
N GLY A 135 6.81 -3.58 -9.76
CA GLY A 135 7.38 -4.42 -8.72
C GLY A 135 8.62 -5.14 -9.18
N ARG A 136 9.36 -5.63 -8.21
CA ARG A 136 10.58 -6.38 -8.43
C ARG A 136 10.64 -7.55 -7.47
N ARG A 137 11.22 -8.63 -7.97
CA ARG A 137 11.50 -9.81 -7.17
C ARG A 137 12.98 -10.14 -7.25
N LEU A 138 13.52 -10.43 -6.10
CA LEU A 138 14.91 -10.86 -5.99
C LEU A 138 14.94 -12.39 -5.90
#